data_a7c3ec7b07c585b5a83cdb66f28eac62
#
_entry.id   a7c3ec7b07c585b5a83cdb66f28eac62
#
_cell.length_a   1.000
_cell.length_b   1.000
_cell.length_c   1.000
_cell.angle_alpha   90.00
_cell.angle_beta   90.00
_cell.angle_gamma   90.00
#
_symmetry.space_group_name_H-M   'P 1'
#
loop_
_entity.id
_entity.type
_entity.pdbx_description
1 polymer ?
#
loop_
_entity_poly.entity_id
_entity_poly.type
_entity_poly.pdbx_seq_one_letter_code
_entity_poly.pdbx_strand_id
1 'polypeptide(L)'
;MLLFAAILLLLATFAAAMAPRQPLPPPPPSALPDQAADGDAGTIERRISVDDGPSTAVRVARGDIVRLEVTGDVLDSVELDGLDRVEVIEPVTPALFEVLAERPGTYPIRLVAADRRIGRLVITP
;
A
#
# COMPACT_ATOMS: atom_id res chain seq x y z
N MET A 1 -11.14 62.93 -26.67
CA MET A 1 -11.84 62.56 -25.41
C MET A 1 -12.53 61.20 -25.53
N LEU A 2 -13.24 60.92 -26.57
CA LEU A 2 -13.89 59.61 -26.77
C LEU A 2 -12.90 58.42 -26.85
N LEU A 3 -11.73 58.62 -27.42
CA LEU A 3 -10.71 57.61 -27.54
C LEU A 3 -10.10 57.21 -26.17
N PHE A 4 -9.97 58.14 -25.25
CA PHE A 4 -9.46 57.86 -23.90
C PHE A 4 -10.44 57.07 -23.05
N ALA A 5 -11.74 57.37 -23.21
CA ALA A 5 -12.79 56.62 -22.51
C ALA A 5 -12.87 55.18 -22.98
N ALA A 6 -12.69 54.96 -24.31
CA ALA A 6 -12.70 53.61 -24.86
C ALA A 6 -11.49 52.76 -24.40
N ILE A 7 -10.33 53.40 -24.31
CA ILE A 7 -9.11 52.75 -23.84
C ILE A 7 -9.23 52.36 -22.35
N LEU A 8 -9.78 53.26 -21.54
CA LEU A 8 -10.02 52.97 -20.12
C LEU A 8 -11.00 51.83 -19.91
N LEU A 9 -12.05 51.79 -20.72
CA LEU A 9 -13.03 50.71 -20.63
C LEU A 9 -12.42 49.37 -21.05
N LEU A 10 -11.53 49.37 -22.02
CA LEU A 10 -10.84 48.19 -22.51
C LEU A 10 -9.83 47.68 -21.49
N LEU A 11 -9.15 48.58 -20.81
CA LEU A 11 -8.23 48.22 -19.73
C LEU A 11 -8.95 47.64 -18.51
N ALA A 12 -10.12 48.17 -18.19
CA ALA A 12 -10.91 47.66 -17.07
C ALA A 12 -11.42 46.23 -17.35
N THR A 13 -11.84 45.97 -18.58
CA THR A 13 -12.28 44.62 -18.98
C THR A 13 -11.12 43.61 -18.99
N PHE A 14 -9.95 44.05 -19.35
CA PHE A 14 -8.78 43.17 -19.37
C PHE A 14 -8.30 42.83 -17.98
N ALA A 15 -8.39 43.76 -17.02
CA ALA A 15 -8.02 43.50 -15.63
C ALA A 15 -8.95 42.50 -14.99
N ALA A 16 -10.21 42.47 -15.35
CA ALA A 16 -11.15 41.47 -14.83
C ALA A 16 -10.87 40.06 -15.36
N ALA A 17 -10.36 39.97 -16.60
CA ALA A 17 -10.02 38.69 -17.19
C ALA A 17 -8.73 38.09 -16.61
N MET A 18 -7.92 38.92 -15.98
CA MET A 18 -6.65 38.50 -15.35
C MET A 18 -6.75 38.25 -13.88
N ALA A 19 -7.94 38.23 -13.31
CA ALA A 19 -8.11 37.87 -11.91
C ALA A 19 -7.52 36.48 -11.65
N PRO A 20 -6.63 36.35 -10.65
CA PRO A 20 -6.05 35.08 -10.36
C PRO A 20 -7.12 34.06 -9.96
N ARG A 21 -7.14 32.98 -10.67
CA ARG A 21 -7.99 31.86 -10.28
C ARG A 21 -7.50 31.36 -8.93
N GLN A 22 -8.37 31.32 -7.98
CA GLN A 22 -8.04 30.70 -6.71
C GLN A 22 -7.69 29.23 -6.98
N PRO A 23 -6.54 28.77 -6.50
CA PRO A 23 -6.24 27.35 -6.57
C PRO A 23 -7.35 26.58 -5.86
N LEU A 24 -7.81 25.53 -6.50
CA LEU A 24 -8.75 24.64 -5.86
C LEU A 24 -8.14 24.16 -4.53
N PRO A 25 -8.91 24.16 -3.46
CA PRO A 25 -8.41 23.60 -2.22
C PRO A 25 -7.97 22.17 -2.47
N PRO A 26 -6.84 21.75 -1.90
CA PRO A 26 -6.43 20.36 -2.03
C PRO A 26 -7.58 19.48 -1.54
N PRO A 27 -7.82 18.36 -2.23
CA PRO A 27 -8.81 17.42 -1.74
C PRO A 27 -8.50 17.10 -0.28
N PRO A 28 -9.49 17.00 0.58
CA PRO A 28 -9.24 16.66 1.96
C PRO A 28 -8.38 15.40 1.99
N PRO A 29 -7.37 15.34 2.88
CA PRO A 29 -6.62 14.11 3.04
C PRO A 29 -7.64 13.01 3.23
N SER A 30 -7.69 12.14 2.25
CA SER A 30 -8.76 11.17 2.22
C SER A 30 -8.62 10.29 3.44
N ALA A 31 -9.56 10.40 4.31
CA ALA A 31 -9.74 9.42 5.37
C ALA A 31 -10.20 8.08 4.80
N LEU A 32 -10.16 7.93 3.51
CA LEU A 32 -10.60 6.72 2.82
C LEU A 32 -9.97 5.43 3.36
N PRO A 33 -8.67 5.38 3.70
CA PRO A 33 -8.10 4.17 4.28
C PRO A 33 -8.72 3.77 5.60
N ASP A 34 -9.11 4.74 6.40
CA ASP A 34 -9.70 4.45 7.71
C ASP A 34 -11.13 3.92 7.59
N GLN A 35 -11.83 4.35 6.56
CA GLN A 35 -13.19 3.88 6.29
C GLN A 35 -13.20 2.47 5.74
N ALA A 36 -12.18 2.09 5.00
CA ALA A 36 -12.05 0.74 4.49
C ALA A 36 -11.86 -0.30 5.60
N ALA A 37 -11.37 0.11 6.76
CA ALA A 37 -11.18 -0.76 7.90
C ALA A 37 -12.48 -1.20 8.57
N ASP A 38 -13.57 -0.50 8.32
CA ASP A 38 -14.88 -0.84 8.89
C ASP A 38 -15.63 -1.92 8.09
N GLY A 39 -15.03 -2.40 7.02
CA GLY A 39 -15.63 -3.40 6.17
C GLY A 39 -15.45 -4.82 6.67
N ASP A 40 -16.24 -5.72 6.13
CA ASP A 40 -16.18 -7.14 6.44
C ASP A 40 -14.90 -7.80 5.92
N ALA A 41 -14.35 -7.30 4.83
CA ALA A 41 -13.11 -7.77 4.26
C ALA A 41 -12.18 -6.58 4.05
N GLY A 42 -11.14 -6.51 4.84
CA GLY A 42 -10.15 -5.44 4.76
C GLY A 42 -8.86 -5.88 4.09
N THR A 43 -8.09 -4.91 3.65
CA THR A 43 -6.71 -5.14 3.25
C THR A 43 -5.82 -4.93 4.47
N ILE A 44 -5.08 -5.95 4.84
CA ILE A 44 -4.17 -5.92 5.98
C ILE A 44 -2.75 -5.88 5.46
N GLU A 45 -2.01 -4.85 5.82
CA GLU A 45 -0.61 -4.72 5.48
C GLU A 45 0.25 -5.16 6.66
N ARG A 46 1.19 -6.05 6.39
CA ARG A 46 2.15 -6.53 7.39
C ARG A 46 3.55 -6.54 6.81
N ARG A 47 4.49 -6.23 7.66
CA ARG A 47 5.90 -6.28 7.32
C ARG A 47 6.61 -7.19 8.31
N ILE A 48 7.43 -8.10 7.77
CA ILE A 48 8.29 -8.94 8.57
C ILE A 48 9.71 -8.84 8.03
N SER A 49 10.68 -9.12 8.89
CA SER A 49 12.09 -9.23 8.51
C SER A 49 12.52 -10.69 8.56
N VAL A 50 13.45 -11.06 7.69
CA VAL A 50 14.06 -12.39 7.73
C VAL A 50 14.77 -12.67 9.06
N ASP A 51 15.08 -11.62 9.81
CA ASP A 51 15.78 -11.69 11.09
C ASP A 51 14.84 -11.75 12.30
N ASP A 52 13.52 -11.63 12.09
CA ASP A 52 12.54 -11.64 13.19
C ASP A 52 12.43 -12.99 13.90
N GLY A 53 12.84 -14.06 13.23
CA GLY A 53 12.84 -15.40 13.78
C GLY A 53 11.58 -16.21 13.44
N PRO A 54 11.68 -17.54 13.57
CA PRO A 54 10.63 -18.47 13.09
C PRO A 54 9.34 -18.43 13.90
N SER A 55 9.35 -17.82 15.07
CA SER A 55 8.16 -17.68 15.91
C SER A 55 7.28 -16.50 15.53
N THR A 56 7.72 -15.64 14.61
CA THR A 56 6.94 -14.50 14.14
C THR A 56 5.67 -15.00 13.45
N ALA A 57 4.53 -14.51 13.90
CA ALA A 57 3.24 -14.88 13.34
C ALA A 57 2.49 -13.66 12.81
N VAL A 58 2.03 -13.75 11.58
CA VAL A 58 1.10 -12.78 10.99
C VAL A 58 -0.29 -13.38 11.05
N ARG A 59 -1.17 -12.79 11.85
CA ARG A 59 -2.53 -13.29 12.03
C ARG A 59 -3.52 -12.46 11.27
N VAL A 60 -4.36 -13.12 10.49
CA VAL A 60 -5.41 -12.47 9.69
C VAL A 60 -6.67 -13.31 9.76
N ALA A 61 -7.81 -12.67 9.51
CA ALA A 61 -9.07 -13.36 9.47
C ALA A 61 -9.39 -13.86 8.06
N ARG A 62 -10.16 -14.91 7.98
CA ARG A 62 -10.67 -15.40 6.71
C ARG A 62 -11.45 -14.30 5.99
N GLY A 63 -11.17 -14.13 4.70
CA GLY A 63 -11.78 -13.11 3.86
C GLY A 63 -10.93 -11.85 3.70
N ASP A 64 -9.91 -11.68 4.53
CA ASP A 64 -9.01 -10.53 4.41
C ASP A 64 -8.08 -10.68 3.21
N ILE A 65 -7.68 -9.54 2.65
CA ILE A 65 -6.59 -9.47 1.69
C ILE A 65 -5.33 -9.08 2.46
N VAL A 66 -4.32 -9.92 2.39
CA VAL A 66 -3.05 -9.71 3.10
C VAL A 66 -2.02 -9.19 2.13
N ARG A 67 -1.44 -8.05 2.44
CA ARG A 67 -0.23 -7.56 1.79
C ARG A 67 0.93 -7.76 2.74
N LEU A 68 1.75 -8.72 2.41
CA LEU A 68 2.90 -9.08 3.22
C LEU A 68 4.16 -8.62 2.53
N GLU A 69 4.94 -7.81 3.24
CA GLU A 69 6.26 -7.38 2.81
C GLU A 69 7.31 -8.07 3.65
N VAL A 70 8.20 -8.79 2.99
CA VAL A 70 9.33 -9.46 3.65
C VAL A 70 10.61 -8.72 3.28
N THR A 71 11.28 -8.20 4.30
CA THR A 71 12.51 -7.43 4.15
C THR A 71 13.71 -8.22 4.67
N GLY A 72 14.88 -7.93 4.13
CA GLY A 72 16.10 -8.55 4.59
C GLY A 72 17.26 -8.22 3.67
N ASP A 73 18.48 -8.43 4.18
CA ASP A 73 19.72 -8.18 3.45
C ASP A 73 20.23 -9.50 2.84
N VAL A 74 19.36 -10.16 2.11
CA VAL A 74 19.65 -11.47 1.49
C VAL A 74 19.09 -11.51 0.07
N LEU A 75 19.71 -12.33 -0.75
CA LEU A 75 19.19 -12.72 -2.06
C LEU A 75 18.70 -14.16 -1.97
N ASP A 76 17.39 -14.34 -2.01
CA ASP A 76 16.74 -15.64 -1.84
C ASP A 76 15.34 -15.60 -2.44
N SER A 77 14.63 -16.69 -2.32
CA SER A 77 13.19 -16.75 -2.59
C SER A 77 12.44 -16.98 -1.30
N VAL A 78 11.37 -16.22 -1.12
CA VAL A 78 10.46 -16.40 0.01
C VAL A 78 9.27 -17.21 -0.46
N GLU A 79 8.97 -18.28 0.25
CA GLU A 79 7.85 -19.16 -0.06
C GLU A 79 6.81 -19.12 1.06
N LEU A 80 5.56 -18.95 0.67
CA LEU A 80 4.41 -19.19 1.55
C LEU A 80 3.97 -20.63 1.36
N ASP A 81 4.45 -21.49 2.22
CA ASP A 81 4.20 -22.93 2.13
C ASP A 81 2.71 -23.24 2.31
N GLY A 82 2.16 -23.99 1.37
CA GLY A 82 0.74 -24.30 1.34
C GLY A 82 -0.14 -23.36 0.53
N LEU A 83 0.39 -22.20 0.12
CA LEU A 83 -0.32 -21.24 -0.71
C LEU A 83 0.21 -21.13 -2.13
N ASP A 84 1.26 -21.88 -2.45
CA ASP A 84 1.93 -21.88 -3.77
C ASP A 84 2.36 -20.48 -4.21
N ARG A 85 2.84 -19.68 -3.26
CA ARG A 85 3.32 -18.32 -3.52
C ARG A 85 4.81 -18.25 -3.24
N VAL A 86 5.55 -17.77 -4.24
CA VAL A 86 7.01 -17.56 -4.14
C VAL A 86 7.35 -16.20 -4.71
N GLU A 87 8.11 -15.43 -3.96
CA GLU A 87 8.60 -14.12 -4.40
C GLU A 87 10.08 -14.00 -4.10
N VAL A 88 10.79 -13.30 -4.96
CA VAL A 88 12.23 -13.07 -4.77
C VAL A 88 12.44 -11.91 -3.80
N ILE A 89 13.37 -12.10 -2.88
CA ILE A 89 13.85 -11.05 -1.98
C ILE A 89 15.28 -10.70 -2.33
N GLU A 90 15.56 -9.41 -2.34
CA GLU A 90 16.91 -8.86 -2.55
C GLU A 90 17.20 -7.84 -1.44
N PRO A 91 18.49 -7.53 -1.18
CA PRO A 91 18.85 -6.60 -0.10
C PRO A 91 18.13 -5.24 -0.14
N VAL A 92 17.87 -4.73 -1.35
CA VAL A 92 17.23 -3.42 -1.54
C VAL A 92 15.80 -3.53 -2.08
N THR A 93 15.34 -4.74 -2.33
CA THR A 93 14.01 -4.99 -2.89
C THR A 93 13.29 -6.05 -2.06
N PRO A 94 12.28 -5.65 -1.29
CA PRO A 94 11.54 -6.61 -0.47
C PRO A 94 10.71 -7.55 -1.33
N ALA A 95 10.41 -8.72 -0.79
CA ALA A 95 9.43 -9.62 -1.37
C ALA A 95 8.03 -9.13 -0.99
N LEU A 96 7.15 -8.98 -1.98
CA LEU A 96 5.80 -8.51 -1.78
C LEU A 96 4.80 -9.60 -2.15
N PHE A 97 3.93 -9.92 -1.22
CA PHE A 97 2.84 -10.87 -1.43
C PHE A 97 1.50 -10.16 -1.28
N GLU A 98 0.58 -10.51 -2.16
CA GLU A 98 -0.82 -10.15 -1.98
C GLU A 98 -1.62 -11.45 -2.02
N VAL A 99 -2.24 -11.79 -0.92
CA VAL A 99 -2.92 -13.06 -0.72
C VAL A 99 -4.31 -12.83 -0.19
N LEU A 100 -5.29 -13.47 -0.80
CA LEU A 100 -6.64 -13.55 -0.24
C LEU A 100 -6.67 -14.70 0.77
N ALA A 101 -7.04 -14.40 1.99
CA ALA A 101 -7.12 -15.38 3.08
C ALA A 101 -8.40 -16.22 2.94
N GLU A 102 -8.36 -17.25 2.12
CA GLU A 102 -9.52 -18.09 1.83
C GLU A 102 -9.65 -19.28 2.77
N ARG A 103 -8.52 -19.90 3.09
CA ARG A 103 -8.48 -21.15 3.84
C ARG A 103 -7.86 -20.94 5.21
N PRO A 104 -8.60 -21.13 6.29
CA PRO A 104 -8.03 -21.13 7.63
C PRO A 104 -6.89 -22.14 7.77
N GLY A 105 -5.87 -21.78 8.50
CA GLY A 105 -4.73 -22.65 8.74
C GLY A 105 -3.47 -21.86 9.05
N THR A 106 -2.38 -22.59 9.22
CA THR A 106 -1.05 -22.03 9.47
C THR A 106 -0.17 -22.34 8.27
N TYR A 107 0.43 -21.30 7.71
CA TYR A 107 1.24 -21.37 6.51
C TYR A 107 2.65 -20.89 6.83
N PRO A 108 3.65 -21.78 6.90
CA PRO A 108 5.03 -21.37 7.15
C PRO A 108 5.54 -20.43 6.07
N ILE A 109 6.35 -19.45 6.49
CA ILE A 109 7.06 -18.54 5.60
C ILE A 109 8.54 -18.91 5.68
N ARG A 110 9.13 -19.27 4.54
CA ARG A 110 10.52 -19.74 4.52
C ARG A 110 11.34 -19.09 3.43
N LEU A 111 12.64 -19.04 3.70
CA LEU A 111 13.66 -18.79 2.69
C LEU A 111 14.04 -20.11 2.04
N VAL A 112 13.91 -20.20 0.73
CA VAL A 112 14.07 -21.45 -0.02
C VAL A 112 15.53 -21.89 -0.06
N ALA A 113 16.44 -21.02 -0.51
CA ALA A 113 17.85 -21.35 -0.62
C ALA A 113 18.51 -21.56 0.75
N ALA A 114 18.18 -20.75 1.73
CA ALA A 114 18.68 -20.89 3.09
C ALA A 114 18.02 -22.04 3.87
N ASP A 115 16.92 -22.57 3.35
CA ASP A 115 16.11 -23.61 3.99
C ASP A 115 15.80 -23.24 5.45
N ARG A 116 15.31 -22.02 5.66
CA ARG A 116 15.06 -21.47 6.98
C ARG A 116 13.66 -20.88 7.05
N ARG A 117 12.92 -21.24 8.08
CA ARG A 117 11.64 -20.62 8.37
C ARG A 117 11.86 -19.27 9.04
N ILE A 118 11.19 -18.25 8.51
CA ILE A 118 11.31 -16.87 8.99
C ILE A 118 10.03 -16.36 9.65
N GLY A 119 8.98 -17.15 9.66
CA GLY A 119 7.71 -16.79 10.26
C GLY A 119 6.60 -17.71 9.82
N ARG A 120 5.39 -17.30 10.10
CA ARG A 120 4.19 -18.01 9.64
C ARG A 120 3.03 -17.06 9.45
N LEU A 121 2.19 -17.38 8.49
CA LEU A 121 0.92 -16.73 8.27
C LEU A 121 -0.18 -17.59 8.88
N VAL A 122 -0.99 -17.02 9.75
CA VAL A 122 -2.10 -17.69 10.39
C VAL A 122 -3.41 -17.08 9.92
N ILE A 123 -4.22 -17.88 9.25
CA ILE A 123 -5.55 -17.47 8.82
C ILE A 123 -6.56 -18.09 9.78
N THR A 124 -7.27 -17.23 10.51
CA THR A 124 -8.29 -17.67 11.46
C THR A 124 -9.63 -17.87 10.75
N PRO A 125 -10.44 -18.83 11.21
CA PRO A 125 -11.76 -19.07 10.62
C PRO A 125 -12.77 -17.95 10.82
#